data_086e6362711f26eaceaaa525b11631d4
#
_entry.id   086e6362711f26eaceaaa525b11631d4
#
_cell.length_a   1.000
_cell.length_b   1.000
_cell.length_c   1.000
_cell.angle_alpha   90.00
_cell.angle_beta   90.00
_cell.angle_gamma   90.00
#
_symmetry.space_group_name_H-M   'P 1'
#
loop_
_entity.id
_entity.type
_entity.pdbx_description
1 polymer ?
#
loop_
_entity_poly.entity_id
_entity_poly.type
_entity_poly.pdbx_seq_one_letter_code
_entity_poly.pdbx_strand_id
1 'polypeptide(L)'
;MNIIHRGLANKKLKENCLKSFKESFNKKYGIETDIHFTKDNKIICFHDFTLNRLFKINKSIKNLHYDEIKNKTKSKISVPLLKDVLKLSKKKYLVFIEIKPILNLRNIKKLLNEIKNYKNCIII
;
A
#
# COMPACT_ATOMS: atom_id res chain seq x y z
N MET A 1 -12.70 10.55 -13.48
CA MET A 1 -12.75 9.49 -12.44
C MET A 1 -12.32 10.08 -11.11
N ASN A 2 -13.08 9.84 -10.04
CA ASN A 2 -12.70 10.30 -8.71
C ASN A 2 -11.59 9.43 -8.14
N ILE A 3 -10.63 10.04 -7.47
CA ILE A 3 -9.52 9.37 -6.79
C ILE A 3 -9.73 9.48 -5.28
N ILE A 4 -9.68 8.35 -4.59
CA ILE A 4 -9.87 8.30 -3.15
C ILE A 4 -8.53 8.14 -2.45
N HIS A 5 -8.16 9.14 -1.66
CA HIS A 5 -6.94 9.16 -0.86
C HIS A 5 -6.92 8.02 0.16
N ARG A 6 -5.94 7.12 0.07
CA ARG A 6 -5.76 5.91 0.90
C ARG A 6 -6.94 4.94 0.89
N GLY A 7 -7.80 5.00 -0.15
CA GLY A 7 -9.03 4.21 -0.24
C GLY A 7 -10.15 4.72 0.66
N LEU A 8 -11.36 4.20 0.45
CA LEU A 8 -12.52 4.57 1.27
C LEU A 8 -12.32 4.10 2.71
N ALA A 9 -11.98 5.05 3.58
CA ALA A 9 -11.81 4.82 5.01
C ALA A 9 -12.98 5.42 5.81
N ASN A 10 -13.42 4.72 6.86
CA ASN A 10 -14.46 5.16 7.79
C ASN A 10 -14.25 4.47 9.15
N LYS A 11 -15.25 4.53 10.03
CA LYS A 11 -15.18 3.87 11.36
C LYS A 11 -14.94 2.34 11.28
N LYS A 12 -15.36 1.70 10.18
CA LYS A 12 -15.25 0.24 9.96
C LYS A 12 -14.10 -0.14 9.02
N LEU A 13 -13.71 0.77 8.11
CA LEU A 13 -12.69 0.55 7.10
C LEU A 13 -11.49 1.43 7.38
N LYS A 14 -10.33 0.82 7.49
CA LYS A 14 -9.07 1.53 7.72
C LYS A 14 -8.44 2.00 6.41
N GLU A 15 -7.62 3.05 6.51
CA GLU A 15 -6.81 3.56 5.40
C GLU A 15 -5.82 2.51 4.88
N ASN A 16 -5.43 2.61 3.59
CA ASN A 16 -4.42 1.78 2.95
C ASN A 16 -4.60 0.26 3.17
N CYS A 17 -5.84 -0.24 3.23
CA CYS A 17 -6.10 -1.67 3.36
C CYS A 17 -6.87 -2.23 2.15
N LEU A 18 -6.73 -3.52 1.89
CA LEU A 18 -7.39 -4.16 0.73
C LEU A 18 -8.90 -3.94 0.72
N LYS A 19 -9.53 -3.95 1.88
CA LYS A 19 -10.98 -3.77 1.98
C LYS A 19 -11.41 -2.36 1.57
N SER A 20 -10.69 -1.32 2.00
CA SER A 20 -10.97 0.07 1.60
C SER A 20 -10.73 0.31 0.11
N PHE A 21 -9.69 -0.32 -0.45
CA PHE A 21 -9.41 -0.25 -1.88
C PHE A 21 -10.48 -0.98 -2.69
N LYS A 22 -10.90 -2.17 -2.26
CA LYS A 22 -11.96 -2.92 -2.91
C LYS A 22 -13.27 -2.13 -2.94
N GLU A 23 -13.64 -1.48 -1.84
CA GLU A 23 -14.83 -0.62 -1.78
C GLU A 23 -14.72 0.57 -2.74
N SER A 24 -13.53 1.19 -2.84
CA SER A 24 -13.30 2.27 -3.80
C SER A 24 -13.53 1.80 -5.24
N PHE A 25 -12.94 0.66 -5.61
CA PHE A 25 -13.08 0.08 -6.95
C PHE A 25 -14.52 -0.37 -7.25
N ASN A 26 -15.24 -0.92 -6.27
CA ASN A 26 -16.66 -1.28 -6.42
C ASN A 26 -17.51 -0.06 -6.77
N LYS A 27 -17.15 1.10 -6.23
CA LYS A 27 -17.80 2.39 -6.55
C LYS A 27 -17.24 3.06 -7.82
N LYS A 28 -16.40 2.35 -8.57
CA LYS A 28 -15.77 2.83 -9.81
C LYS A 28 -14.84 4.04 -9.60
N TYR A 29 -14.26 4.17 -8.41
CA TYR A 29 -13.25 5.19 -8.11
C TYR A 29 -11.84 4.62 -8.34
N GLY A 30 -10.90 5.48 -8.68
CA GLY A 30 -9.48 5.21 -8.52
C GLY A 30 -9.06 5.40 -7.07
N ILE A 31 -7.84 5.03 -6.77
CA ILE A 31 -7.25 5.22 -5.44
C ILE A 31 -5.91 5.93 -5.52
N GLU A 32 -5.55 6.57 -4.43
CA GLU A 32 -4.18 6.91 -4.11
C GLU A 32 -3.75 6.04 -2.93
N THR A 33 -2.50 5.61 -2.93
CA THR A 33 -1.90 4.83 -1.86
C THR A 33 -0.46 5.24 -1.62
N ASP A 34 -0.06 5.18 -0.37
CA ASP A 34 1.32 5.39 0.04
C ASP A 34 2.07 4.07 0.05
N ILE A 35 3.35 4.06 -0.33
CA ILE A 35 4.17 2.84 -0.27
C ILE A 35 5.42 3.00 0.57
N HIS A 36 5.79 1.90 1.20
CA HIS A 36 7.08 1.70 1.87
C HIS A 36 7.70 0.38 1.43
N PHE A 37 9.00 0.26 1.70
CA PHE A 37 9.78 -0.96 1.47
C PHE A 37 10.16 -1.58 2.80
N THR A 38 9.90 -2.87 2.96
CA THR A 38 10.31 -3.64 4.13
C THR A 38 11.79 -3.99 4.07
N LYS A 39 12.33 -4.51 5.16
CA LYS A 39 13.72 -4.96 5.22
C LYS A 39 14.06 -6.00 4.15
N ASP A 40 13.13 -6.90 3.84
CA ASP A 40 13.25 -7.91 2.77
C ASP A 40 12.78 -7.41 1.40
N ASN A 41 12.73 -6.09 1.20
CA ASN A 41 12.40 -5.43 -0.05
C ASN A 41 11.01 -5.80 -0.62
N LYS A 42 10.04 -6.05 0.24
CA LYS A 42 8.64 -6.14 -0.15
C LYS A 42 8.03 -4.73 -0.18
N ILE A 43 7.13 -4.48 -1.14
CA ILE A 43 6.44 -3.19 -1.24
C ILE A 43 5.08 -3.30 -0.57
N ILE A 44 4.86 -2.50 0.45
CA ILE A 44 3.61 -2.47 1.22
C ILE A 44 2.89 -1.14 1.02
N CYS A 45 1.56 -1.16 1.14
CA CYS A 45 0.74 0.05 1.17
C CYS A 45 0.56 0.50 2.61
N PHE A 46 1.23 1.58 2.98
CA PHE A 46 1.24 2.13 4.33
C PHE A 46 1.74 3.57 4.31
N HIS A 47 1.16 4.45 5.13
CA HIS A 47 1.52 5.87 5.13
C HIS A 47 2.75 6.18 5.99
N ASP A 48 2.73 5.76 7.26
CA ASP A 48 3.72 6.16 8.25
C ASP A 48 5.05 5.39 8.08
N PHE A 49 6.14 5.97 8.60
CA PHE A 49 7.45 5.30 8.64
C PHE A 49 7.52 4.23 9.72
N THR A 50 6.63 4.29 10.71
CA THR A 50 6.55 3.34 11.83
C THR A 50 5.14 2.78 11.98
N LEU A 51 5.01 1.67 12.70
CA LEU A 51 3.72 1.07 13.02
C LEU A 51 3.01 1.71 14.22
N ASN A 52 3.54 2.82 14.76
CA ASN A 52 3.08 3.36 16.05
C ASN A 52 1.65 3.93 16.02
N ARG A 53 1.32 4.79 15.06
CA ARG A 53 0.01 5.46 15.03
C ARG A 53 -1.15 4.48 14.92
N LEU A 54 -1.07 3.52 14.00
CA LEU A 54 -2.17 2.58 13.75
C LEU A 54 -2.15 1.34 14.65
N PHE A 55 -0.98 0.88 15.08
CA PHE A 55 -0.84 -0.41 15.76
C PHE A 55 -0.23 -0.30 17.17
N LYS A 56 0.21 0.88 17.60
CA LYS A 56 0.89 1.09 18.90
C LYS A 56 2.17 0.27 19.04
N ILE A 57 2.88 0.07 17.94
CA ILE A 57 4.14 -0.66 17.88
C ILE A 57 5.24 0.30 17.43
N ASN A 58 6.18 0.60 18.33
CA ASN A 58 7.28 1.52 18.05
C ASN A 58 8.41 0.83 17.26
N LYS A 59 8.11 0.46 16.02
CA LYS A 59 9.04 -0.18 15.09
C LYS A 59 8.96 0.48 13.71
N SER A 60 10.13 0.71 13.10
CA SER A 60 10.22 1.25 11.74
C SER A 60 9.99 0.15 10.70
N ILE A 61 9.21 0.47 9.67
CA ILE A 61 8.90 -0.46 8.57
C ILE A 61 10.18 -0.98 7.90
N LYS A 62 11.15 -0.11 7.62
CA LYS A 62 12.41 -0.47 6.97
C LYS A 62 13.25 -1.50 7.73
N ASN A 63 13.01 -1.67 9.03
CA ASN A 63 13.74 -2.59 9.89
C ASN A 63 13.02 -3.92 10.12
N LEU A 64 11.83 -4.10 9.53
CA LEU A 64 11.01 -5.30 9.69
C LEU A 64 10.88 -6.04 8.37
N HIS A 65 10.94 -7.38 8.43
CA HIS A 65 10.50 -8.24 7.34
C HIS A 65 8.98 -8.19 7.20
N TYR A 66 8.47 -8.42 5.99
CA TYR A 66 7.02 -8.37 5.76
C TYR A 66 6.24 -9.34 6.66
N ASP A 67 6.75 -10.54 6.88
CA ASP A 67 6.10 -11.52 7.76
C ASP A 67 6.01 -11.05 9.21
N GLU A 68 7.00 -10.31 9.70
CA GLU A 68 6.95 -9.68 11.03
C GLU A 68 5.84 -8.62 11.09
N ILE A 69 5.74 -7.75 10.07
CA ILE A 69 4.68 -6.73 9.99
C ILE A 69 3.31 -7.42 9.98
N LYS A 70 3.14 -8.42 9.13
CA LYS A 70 1.91 -9.18 8.99
C LYS A 70 1.48 -9.82 10.31
N ASN A 71 2.42 -10.46 11.02
CA ASN A 71 2.15 -11.11 12.31
C ASN A 71 1.79 -10.10 13.41
N LYS A 72 2.48 -8.95 13.45
CA LYS A 72 2.23 -7.90 14.44
C LYS A 72 0.91 -7.14 14.23
N THR A 73 0.39 -7.12 13.02
CA THR A 73 -0.78 -6.31 12.64
C THR A 73 -2.05 -7.12 12.39
N LYS A 74 -1.97 -8.43 12.30
CA LYS A 74 -3.07 -9.33 11.89
C LYS A 74 -4.35 -9.21 12.70
N SER A 75 -4.27 -8.84 13.96
CA SER A 75 -5.43 -8.72 14.85
C SER A 75 -6.29 -7.47 14.58
N LYS A 76 -5.78 -6.50 13.83
CA LYS A 76 -6.47 -5.23 13.54
C LYS A 76 -6.82 -5.09 12.08
N ILE A 77 -5.82 -4.98 11.23
CA ILE A 77 -5.94 -4.93 9.77
C ILE A 77 -4.69 -5.54 9.14
N SER A 78 -4.88 -6.20 8.00
CA SER A 78 -3.75 -6.67 7.21
C SER A 78 -3.16 -5.50 6.42
N VAL A 79 -1.87 -5.26 6.58
CA VAL A 79 -1.10 -4.32 5.75
C VAL A 79 -0.86 -4.99 4.39
N PRO A 80 -1.41 -4.46 3.28
CA PRO A 80 -1.36 -5.15 2.00
C PRO A 80 -0.03 -4.95 1.29
N LEU A 81 0.32 -5.94 0.47
CA LEU A 81 1.37 -5.77 -0.53
C LEU A 81 0.84 -4.95 -1.73
N LEU A 82 1.69 -4.09 -2.29
CA LEU A 82 1.34 -3.33 -3.49
C LEU A 82 0.85 -4.23 -4.63
N LYS A 83 1.52 -5.36 -4.87
CA LYS A 83 1.14 -6.31 -5.92
C LYS A 83 -0.31 -6.80 -5.79
N ASP A 84 -0.83 -6.96 -4.58
CA ASP A 84 -2.20 -7.42 -4.36
C ASP A 84 -3.21 -6.29 -4.62
N VAL A 85 -2.87 -5.05 -4.29
CA VAL A 85 -3.65 -3.85 -4.63
C VAL A 85 -3.72 -3.67 -6.14
N LEU A 86 -2.60 -3.84 -6.85
CA LEU A 86 -2.55 -3.75 -8.30
C LEU A 86 -3.41 -4.80 -8.98
N LYS A 87 -3.38 -6.05 -8.51
CA LYS A 87 -4.29 -7.11 -8.99
C LYS A 87 -5.76 -6.73 -8.77
N LEU A 88 -6.06 -6.19 -7.61
CA LEU A 88 -7.42 -5.76 -7.25
C LEU A 88 -7.95 -4.66 -8.17
N SER A 89 -7.09 -3.78 -8.69
CA SER A 89 -7.45 -2.72 -9.64
C SER A 89 -7.91 -3.25 -11.00
N LYS A 90 -7.65 -4.54 -11.30
CA LYS A 90 -7.99 -5.22 -12.57
C LYS A 90 -7.45 -4.50 -13.81
N LYS A 91 -6.35 -3.76 -13.69
CA LYS A 91 -5.79 -2.89 -14.74
C LYS A 91 -6.79 -1.85 -15.30
N LYS A 92 -7.90 -1.64 -14.62
CA LYS A 92 -9.01 -0.78 -15.03
C LYS A 92 -9.08 0.52 -14.24
N TYR A 93 -8.93 0.43 -12.92
CA TYR A 93 -9.07 1.58 -12.03
C TYR A 93 -7.70 2.22 -11.78
N LEU A 94 -7.64 3.54 -11.82
CA LEU A 94 -6.39 4.29 -11.60
C LEU A 94 -5.85 4.04 -10.19
N VAL A 95 -4.54 3.84 -10.11
CA VAL A 95 -3.80 3.68 -8.87
C VAL A 95 -2.66 4.71 -8.85
N PHE A 96 -2.82 5.75 -8.05
CA PHE A 96 -1.78 6.73 -7.78
C PHE A 96 -0.92 6.23 -6.62
N ILE A 97 0.39 6.22 -6.81
CA ILE A 97 1.35 5.70 -5.83
C ILE A 97 2.24 6.84 -5.35
N GLU A 98 2.13 7.18 -4.07
CA GLU A 98 3.05 8.09 -3.40
C GLU A 98 4.18 7.30 -2.72
N ILE A 99 5.41 7.64 -3.08
CA ILE A 99 6.59 6.99 -2.51
C ILE A 99 7.02 7.75 -1.26
N LYS A 100 6.93 7.13 -0.09
CA LYS A 100 7.30 7.78 1.17
C LYS A 100 8.80 7.80 1.45
N PRO A 101 9.54 6.67 1.34
CA PRO A 101 10.96 6.66 1.67
C PRO A 101 11.84 7.16 0.52
N ILE A 102 13.07 7.52 0.86
CA ILE A 102 14.11 7.69 -0.15
C ILE A 102 14.48 6.31 -0.70
N LEU A 103 14.48 6.18 -2.03
CA LEU A 103 14.72 4.91 -2.70
C LEU A 103 16.21 4.70 -3.02
N ASN A 104 16.68 3.49 -2.82
CA ASN A 104 17.92 3.01 -3.42
C ASN A 104 17.64 2.29 -4.76
N LEU A 105 18.69 1.90 -5.48
CA LEU A 105 18.54 1.24 -6.78
C LEU A 105 17.77 -0.08 -6.70
N ARG A 106 17.96 -0.85 -5.62
CA ARG A 106 17.25 -2.11 -5.39
C ARG A 106 15.73 -1.88 -5.24
N ASN A 107 15.35 -0.84 -4.51
CA ASN A 107 13.94 -0.45 -4.36
C ASN A 107 13.33 -0.03 -5.69
N ILE A 108 14.03 0.81 -6.46
CA ILE A 108 13.57 1.29 -7.77
C ILE A 108 13.32 0.12 -8.72
N LYS A 109 14.28 -0.80 -8.85
CA LYS A 109 14.14 -1.98 -9.71
C LYS A 109 12.94 -2.83 -9.29
N LYS A 110 12.74 -3.03 -7.99
CA LYS A 110 11.59 -3.79 -7.44
C LYS A 110 10.27 -3.11 -7.81
N LEU A 111 10.15 -1.80 -7.61
CA LEU A 111 8.93 -1.05 -7.92
C LEU A 111 8.62 -1.10 -9.42
N LEU A 112 9.59 -0.79 -10.28
CA LEU A 112 9.40 -0.83 -11.72
C LEU A 112 8.97 -2.21 -12.21
N ASN A 113 9.55 -3.27 -11.65
CA ASN A 113 9.16 -4.64 -12.00
C ASN A 113 7.70 -4.95 -11.59
N GLU A 114 7.23 -4.48 -10.44
CA GLU A 114 5.86 -4.71 -10.00
C GLU A 114 4.82 -3.95 -10.83
N ILE A 115 5.12 -2.72 -11.25
CA ILE A 115 4.17 -1.86 -11.96
C ILE A 115 4.21 -1.98 -13.49
N LYS A 116 5.24 -2.57 -14.08
CA LYS A 116 5.47 -2.58 -15.55
C LYS A 116 4.28 -3.05 -16.39
N ASN A 117 3.44 -3.92 -15.85
CA ASN A 117 2.27 -4.47 -16.56
C ASN A 117 0.96 -3.74 -16.23
N TYR A 118 1.03 -2.63 -15.48
CA TYR A 118 -0.12 -1.87 -15.01
C TYR A 118 -0.11 -0.45 -15.55
N LYS A 119 -0.64 -0.26 -16.77
CA LYS A 119 -0.74 1.07 -17.41
C LYS A 119 -1.65 2.05 -16.67
N ASN A 120 -2.46 1.55 -15.74
CA ASN A 120 -3.33 2.32 -14.87
C ASN A 120 -2.64 2.80 -13.58
N CYS A 121 -1.32 2.65 -13.48
CA CYS A 121 -0.49 3.03 -12.34
C CYS A 121 0.22 4.35 -12.63
N ILE A 122 0.18 5.28 -11.69
CA ILE A 122 0.82 6.60 -11.80
C ILE A 122 1.63 6.85 -10.53
N ILE A 123 2.92 7.11 -10.68
CA ILE A 123 3.79 7.53 -9.58
C ILE A 123 3.66 9.04 -9.38
N ILE A 124 3.50 9.46 -8.15
CA ILE A 124 3.39 10.88 -7.76
C ILE A 124 4.38 11.23 -6.66
#